data_59bde636d23774253cfc7557263da596
#
_entry.id   59bde636d23774253cfc7557263da596
#
_cell.length_a   1.000
_cell.length_b   1.000
_cell.length_c   1.000
_cell.angle_alpha   90.00
_cell.angle_beta   90.00
_cell.angle_gamma   90.00
#
_symmetry.space_group_name_H-M   'P 1'
#
loop_
_entity.id
_entity.type
_entity.pdbx_description
1 polymer ?
#
loop_
_entity_poly.entity_id
_entity_poly.type
_entity_poly.pdbx_seq_one_letter_code
_entity_poly.pdbx_strand_id
1 'polypeptide(L)'
;MQQLALEGHYGQPVHCDLCADCHLVWFDEFESVRLSGLGWVSLLRRMQVAASRSPGVLAPSLDCPRCAAAMKPVHNLTRFGRFAALECPRKHGHLQTFSLLLAERGLVRPLSANDLKTLASEQRQACCLNCGSAITAGSERCSHCDSPLVVIDMPRLMSALLIRHAEPLPADRAKHVAWHCRGCGAALEPTRTIRCEHCHHQVVVPSFVELTPLLDTVEPLLRATLPRAARPHGDKL
;
A
#
# COMPACT_ATOMS: atom_id res chain seq x y z
N MET A 1 -9.99 -14.85 7.63
CA MET A 1 -8.97 -13.76 7.60
C MET A 1 -7.82 -14.15 8.50
N GLN A 2 -6.60 -13.74 8.18
CA GLN A 2 -5.40 -13.97 8.99
C GLN A 2 -5.11 -12.71 9.81
N GLN A 3 -4.97 -12.85 11.11
CA GLN A 3 -4.54 -11.75 11.97
C GLN A 3 -3.05 -11.48 11.78
N LEU A 4 -2.69 -10.22 11.63
CA LEU A 4 -1.32 -9.72 11.51
C LEU A 4 -1.05 -8.75 12.65
N ALA A 5 0.14 -8.85 13.24
CA ALA A 5 0.70 -7.84 14.12
C ALA A 5 1.75 -7.06 13.31
N LEU A 6 1.49 -5.79 13.09
CA LEU A 6 2.32 -4.88 12.30
C LEU A 6 2.97 -3.85 13.22
N GLU A 7 4.09 -3.30 12.80
CA GLU A 7 4.74 -2.24 13.57
C GLU A 7 3.97 -0.92 13.44
N GLY A 8 3.63 -0.34 14.57
CA GLY A 8 3.04 0.98 14.67
C GLY A 8 4.06 2.03 15.13
N HIS A 9 3.64 3.29 15.13
CA HIS A 9 4.43 4.37 15.71
C HIS A 9 4.71 4.11 17.19
N TYR A 10 5.85 4.58 17.68
CA TYR A 10 6.29 4.45 19.07
C TYR A 10 6.42 2.99 19.58
N GLY A 11 6.72 2.05 18.66
CA GLY A 11 6.90 0.64 19.01
C GLY A 11 5.62 -0.08 19.45
N GLN A 12 4.45 0.54 19.32
CA GLN A 12 3.17 -0.09 19.64
C GLN A 12 2.72 -0.98 18.47
N PRO A 13 2.30 -2.22 18.71
CA PRO A 13 1.77 -3.07 17.64
C PRO A 13 0.43 -2.53 17.12
N VAL A 14 0.23 -2.67 15.82
CA VAL A 14 -1.05 -2.44 15.15
C VAL A 14 -1.55 -3.78 14.65
N HIS A 15 -2.77 -4.14 15.02
CA HIS A 15 -3.37 -5.38 14.58
C HIS A 15 -4.27 -5.12 13.37
N CYS A 16 -4.24 -6.03 12.41
CA CYS A 16 -5.21 -6.05 11.33
C CYS A 16 -5.50 -7.49 10.92
N ASP A 17 -6.64 -7.71 10.29
CA ASP A 17 -6.97 -9.01 9.71
C ASP A 17 -6.95 -8.90 8.19
N LEU A 18 -6.19 -9.76 7.52
CA LEU A 18 -6.04 -9.79 6.07
C LEU A 18 -6.67 -11.06 5.51
N CYS A 19 -7.50 -10.92 4.48
CA CYS A 19 -7.98 -12.02 3.66
C CYS A 19 -7.23 -12.05 2.34
N ALA A 20 -6.35 -13.04 2.17
CA ALA A 20 -5.61 -13.20 0.93
C ALA A 20 -6.51 -13.64 -0.25
N ASP A 21 -7.57 -14.40 0.03
CA ASP A 21 -8.48 -14.90 -1.00
C ASP A 21 -9.51 -13.86 -1.47
N CYS A 22 -9.77 -12.83 -0.63
CA CYS A 22 -10.72 -11.77 -0.97
C CYS A 22 -10.04 -10.43 -1.26
N HIS A 23 -8.74 -10.30 -1.03
CA HIS A 23 -7.98 -9.04 -1.07
C HIS A 23 -8.61 -7.93 -0.20
N LEU A 24 -8.99 -8.32 1.01
CA LEU A 24 -9.60 -7.43 2.00
C LEU A 24 -8.70 -7.28 3.23
N VAL A 25 -8.75 -6.09 3.82
CA VAL A 25 -8.11 -5.79 5.10
C VAL A 25 -9.16 -5.23 6.06
N TRP A 26 -9.17 -5.76 7.26
CA TRP A 26 -9.92 -5.23 8.39
C TRP A 26 -8.98 -4.51 9.34
N PHE A 27 -9.38 -3.32 9.76
CA PHE A 27 -8.78 -2.61 10.88
C PHE A 27 -9.84 -2.30 11.93
N ASP A 28 -9.48 -2.45 13.20
CA ASP A 28 -10.26 -1.89 14.28
C ASP A 28 -10.19 -0.35 14.24
N GLU A 29 -11.02 0.34 15.00
CA GLU A 29 -11.14 1.81 14.93
C GLU A 29 -9.77 2.48 15.19
N PHE A 30 -9.36 3.42 14.32
CA PHE A 30 -8.10 4.18 14.36
C PHE A 30 -6.79 3.39 14.22
N GLU A 31 -6.79 2.10 13.97
CA GLU A 31 -5.54 1.32 13.86
C GLU A 31 -4.73 1.65 12.60
N SER A 32 -5.39 1.79 11.46
CA SER A 32 -4.69 2.03 10.18
C SER A 32 -3.86 3.32 10.15
N VAL A 33 -4.20 4.34 10.97
CA VAL A 33 -3.43 5.60 11.06
C VAL A 33 -2.13 5.45 11.85
N ARG A 34 -2.00 4.39 12.61
CA ARG A 34 -0.89 4.17 13.55
C ARG A 34 0.27 3.39 12.95
N LEU A 35 0.13 2.88 11.72
CA LEU A 35 1.19 2.12 11.06
C LEU A 35 2.44 2.97 10.85
N SER A 36 3.59 2.44 11.27
CA SER A 36 4.92 2.97 10.97
C SER A 36 5.33 2.67 9.52
N GLY A 37 6.47 3.19 9.08
CA GLY A 37 7.05 2.84 7.78
C GLY A 37 7.29 1.34 7.64
N LEU A 38 7.84 0.67 8.66
CA LEU A 38 8.03 -0.78 8.67
C LEU A 38 6.71 -1.54 8.73
N GLY A 39 5.70 -1.02 9.44
CA GLY A 39 4.36 -1.59 9.42
C GLY A 39 3.77 -1.59 8.01
N TRP A 40 3.93 -0.49 7.28
CA TRP A 40 3.54 -0.41 5.88
C TRP A 40 4.33 -1.37 4.98
N VAL A 41 5.65 -1.48 5.13
CA VAL A 41 6.47 -2.46 4.39
C VAL A 41 5.93 -3.86 4.61
N SER A 42 5.70 -4.24 5.87
CA SER A 42 5.19 -5.57 6.22
C SER A 42 3.80 -5.83 5.61
N LEU A 43 2.89 -4.86 5.66
CA LEU A 43 1.56 -4.97 5.08
C LEU A 43 1.63 -5.09 3.55
N LEU A 44 2.43 -4.25 2.88
CA LEU A 44 2.62 -4.32 1.43
C LEU A 44 3.17 -5.66 0.97
N ARG A 45 4.10 -6.27 1.70
CA ARG A 45 4.59 -7.62 1.40
C ARG A 45 3.50 -8.68 1.52
N ARG A 46 2.61 -8.56 2.52
CA ARG A 46 1.45 -9.46 2.63
C ARG A 46 0.48 -9.28 1.47
N MET A 47 0.25 -8.03 1.05
CA MET A 47 -0.55 -7.74 -0.13
C MET A 47 0.07 -8.28 -1.43
N GLN A 48 1.41 -8.23 -1.57
CA GLN A 48 2.12 -8.83 -2.71
C GLN A 48 1.86 -10.34 -2.80
N VAL A 49 2.00 -11.04 -1.66
CA VAL A 49 1.75 -12.49 -1.60
C VAL A 49 0.29 -12.81 -1.94
N ALA A 50 -0.65 -12.02 -1.42
CA ALA A 50 -2.06 -12.19 -1.73
C ALA A 50 -2.37 -11.91 -3.21
N ALA A 51 -1.81 -10.83 -3.77
CA ALA A 51 -2.03 -10.42 -5.15
C ALA A 51 -1.48 -11.39 -6.22
N SER A 52 -0.67 -12.39 -5.82
CA SER A 52 -0.28 -13.50 -6.71
C SER A 52 -1.43 -14.47 -7.01
N ARG A 53 -2.56 -14.32 -6.32
CA ARG A 53 -3.77 -15.13 -6.50
C ARG A 53 -4.90 -14.25 -7.01
N SER A 54 -5.77 -14.80 -7.84
CA SER A 54 -7.00 -14.11 -8.21
C SER A 54 -7.95 -14.09 -7.00
N PRO A 55 -8.51 -12.93 -6.63
CA PRO A 55 -9.45 -12.86 -5.53
C PRO A 55 -10.74 -13.60 -5.87
N GLY A 56 -11.33 -14.23 -4.85
CA GLY A 56 -12.68 -14.79 -4.93
C GLY A 56 -13.72 -13.69 -5.14
N VAL A 57 -14.90 -14.10 -5.59
CA VAL A 57 -16.06 -13.20 -5.70
C VAL A 57 -16.50 -12.80 -4.29
N LEU A 58 -16.60 -11.51 -4.04
CA LEU A 58 -17.09 -11.02 -2.75
C LEU A 58 -18.60 -11.31 -2.62
N ALA A 59 -19.01 -11.75 -1.43
CA ALA A 59 -20.42 -11.85 -1.12
C ALA A 59 -21.10 -10.47 -1.20
N PRO A 60 -22.37 -10.41 -1.61
CA PRO A 60 -23.11 -9.14 -1.73
C PRO A 60 -23.21 -8.38 -0.39
N SER A 61 -23.18 -9.09 0.71
CA SER A 61 -23.13 -8.56 2.07
C SER A 61 -22.00 -9.22 2.84
N LEU A 62 -21.31 -8.45 3.65
CA LEU A 62 -20.25 -8.93 4.53
C LEU A 62 -20.62 -8.59 5.97
N ASP A 63 -20.27 -9.47 6.88
CA ASP A 63 -20.54 -9.32 8.30
C ASP A 63 -19.28 -8.88 9.05
N CYS A 64 -19.48 -8.15 10.14
CA CYS A 64 -18.40 -7.73 11.01
C CYS A 64 -17.72 -8.96 11.65
N PRO A 65 -16.41 -9.12 11.52
CA PRO A 65 -15.70 -10.27 12.10
C PRO A 65 -15.72 -10.28 13.64
N ARG A 66 -16.05 -9.15 14.28
CA ARG A 66 -16.12 -9.05 15.75
C ARG A 66 -17.50 -9.34 16.33
N CYS A 67 -18.59 -9.04 15.61
CA CYS A 67 -19.95 -9.14 16.16
C CYS A 67 -21.00 -9.69 15.20
N ALA A 68 -20.62 -10.14 14.04
CA ALA A 68 -21.49 -10.70 13.00
C ALA A 68 -22.64 -9.78 12.55
N ALA A 69 -22.62 -8.47 12.88
CA ALA A 69 -23.58 -7.52 12.34
C ALA A 69 -23.26 -7.22 10.87
N ALA A 70 -24.28 -7.10 10.04
CA ALA A 70 -24.11 -6.73 8.63
C ALA A 70 -23.37 -5.38 8.52
N MET A 71 -22.32 -5.35 7.72
CA MET A 71 -21.51 -4.16 7.49
C MET A 71 -22.27 -3.12 6.68
N LYS A 72 -22.06 -1.84 6.99
CA LYS A 72 -22.67 -0.73 6.28
C LYS A 72 -21.68 -0.11 5.28
N PRO A 73 -22.08 0.11 4.03
CA PRO A 73 -21.27 0.88 3.10
C PRO A 73 -21.22 2.34 3.56
N VAL A 74 -20.01 2.89 3.62
CA VAL A 74 -19.75 4.28 3.96
C VAL A 74 -18.85 4.91 2.92
N HIS A 75 -18.94 6.24 2.80
CA HIS A 75 -18.06 7.03 1.96
C HIS A 75 -17.35 8.05 2.84
N ASN A 76 -16.11 7.73 3.15
CA ASN A 76 -15.25 8.60 3.94
C ASN A 76 -14.53 9.61 3.04
N LEU A 77 -14.17 10.75 3.61
CA LEU A 77 -13.42 11.81 2.94
C LEU A 77 -12.09 12.02 3.66
N THR A 78 -11.02 11.94 2.92
CA THR A 78 -9.70 12.38 3.38
C THR A 78 -9.21 13.55 2.54
N ARG A 79 -8.06 14.12 2.89
CA ARG A 79 -7.37 15.10 2.05
C ARG A 79 -7.02 14.56 0.65
N PHE A 80 -7.12 13.27 0.42
CA PHE A 80 -6.81 12.61 -0.85
C PHE A 80 -8.06 12.31 -1.69
N GLY A 81 -9.25 12.61 -1.17
CA GLY A 81 -10.53 12.40 -1.86
C GLY A 81 -11.49 11.49 -1.09
N ARG A 82 -12.58 11.13 -1.78
CA ARG A 82 -13.59 10.19 -1.26
C ARG A 82 -13.17 8.75 -1.54
N PHE A 83 -13.42 7.87 -0.59
CA PHE A 83 -13.21 6.43 -0.75
C PHE A 83 -14.33 5.66 -0.05
N ALA A 84 -14.59 4.45 -0.56
CA ALA A 84 -15.59 3.56 0.01
C ALA A 84 -14.95 2.63 1.05
N ALA A 85 -15.69 2.32 2.10
CA ALA A 85 -15.35 1.30 3.07
C ALA A 85 -16.63 0.63 3.55
N LEU A 86 -16.51 -0.53 4.16
CA LEU A 86 -17.57 -1.17 4.92
C LEU A 86 -17.28 -0.98 6.40
N GLU A 87 -18.18 -0.36 7.14
CA GLU A 87 -18.03 -0.11 8.57
C GLU A 87 -19.00 -0.93 9.40
N CYS A 88 -18.53 -1.37 10.57
CA CYS A 88 -19.39 -2.01 11.54
C CYS A 88 -20.35 -0.98 12.15
N PRO A 89 -21.68 -1.21 12.14
CA PRO A 89 -22.64 -0.29 12.75
C PRO A 89 -22.43 -0.11 14.26
N ARG A 90 -21.70 -1.04 14.90
CA ARG A 90 -21.32 -0.98 16.33
C ARG A 90 -19.90 -0.41 16.54
N LYS A 91 -19.30 0.18 15.51
CA LYS A 91 -17.97 0.84 15.56
C LYS A 91 -16.80 -0.09 15.96
N HIS A 92 -16.87 -1.37 15.60
CA HIS A 92 -15.73 -2.27 15.84
C HIS A 92 -14.57 -2.02 14.88
N GLY A 93 -14.81 -1.40 13.72
CA GLY A 93 -13.80 -1.11 12.73
C GLY A 93 -14.35 -1.11 11.31
N HIS A 94 -13.46 -1.19 10.34
CA HIS A 94 -13.81 -1.10 8.93
C HIS A 94 -13.07 -2.12 8.07
N LEU A 95 -13.70 -2.48 6.96
CA LEU A 95 -13.21 -3.42 5.97
C LEU A 95 -13.01 -2.69 4.64
N GLN A 96 -11.86 -2.90 4.02
CA GLN A 96 -11.52 -2.26 2.75
C GLN A 96 -10.81 -3.24 1.82
N THR A 97 -10.93 -3.01 0.50
CA THR A 97 -10.04 -3.64 -0.47
C THR A 97 -8.63 -3.05 -0.36
N PHE A 98 -7.62 -3.76 -0.86
CA PHE A 98 -6.24 -3.27 -0.83
C PHE A 98 -6.09 -1.91 -1.51
N SER A 99 -6.72 -1.74 -2.68
CA SER A 99 -6.64 -0.46 -3.41
C SER A 99 -7.34 0.68 -2.68
N LEU A 100 -8.46 0.43 -2.01
CA LEU A 100 -9.18 1.44 -1.24
C LEU A 100 -8.42 1.85 0.02
N LEU A 101 -7.79 0.91 0.71
CA LEU A 101 -6.90 1.23 1.83
C LEU A 101 -5.75 2.15 1.40
N LEU A 102 -5.11 1.84 0.27
CA LEU A 102 -4.05 2.71 -0.26
C LEU A 102 -4.59 4.07 -0.70
N ALA A 103 -5.79 4.12 -1.29
CA ALA A 103 -6.43 5.38 -1.67
C ALA A 103 -6.75 6.24 -0.46
N GLU A 104 -7.28 5.65 0.61
CA GLU A 104 -7.51 6.33 1.89
C GLU A 104 -6.24 7.01 2.41
N ARG A 105 -5.11 6.37 2.25
CA ARG A 105 -3.81 6.87 2.70
C ARG A 105 -3.11 7.77 1.68
N GLY A 106 -3.70 7.94 0.50
CA GLY A 106 -3.12 8.74 -0.58
C GLY A 106 -1.87 8.13 -1.18
N LEU A 107 -1.73 6.80 -1.10
CA LEU A 107 -0.58 6.07 -1.63
C LEU A 107 -0.77 5.63 -3.09
N VAL A 108 -1.90 5.97 -3.66
CA VAL A 108 -2.23 5.74 -5.08
C VAL A 108 -2.72 7.00 -5.74
N ARG A 109 -2.65 7.04 -7.05
CA ARG A 109 -3.24 8.06 -7.89
C ARG A 109 -4.10 7.43 -9.00
N PRO A 110 -5.06 8.17 -9.58
CA PRO A 110 -5.84 7.67 -10.71
C PRO A 110 -4.93 7.24 -11.87
N LEU A 111 -5.32 6.15 -12.52
CA LEU A 111 -4.67 5.69 -13.75
C LEU A 111 -5.00 6.67 -14.88
N SER A 112 -4.00 7.28 -15.47
CA SER A 112 -4.15 8.25 -16.55
C SER A 112 -3.97 7.62 -17.94
N ALA A 113 -4.43 8.32 -18.97
CA ALA A 113 -4.19 7.92 -20.37
C ALA A 113 -2.69 7.85 -20.70
N ASN A 114 -1.87 8.71 -20.07
CA ASN A 114 -0.43 8.67 -20.24
C ASN A 114 0.20 7.44 -19.56
N ASP A 115 -0.32 6.99 -18.44
CA ASP A 115 0.12 5.75 -17.80
C ASP A 115 -0.15 4.55 -18.71
N LEU A 116 -1.33 4.49 -19.32
CA LEU A 116 -1.69 3.44 -20.28
C LEU A 116 -0.76 3.43 -21.49
N LYS A 117 -0.43 4.61 -22.05
CA LYS A 117 0.55 4.73 -23.15
C LYS A 117 1.94 4.25 -22.73
N THR A 118 2.37 4.61 -21.52
CA THR A 118 3.67 4.17 -20.97
C THR A 118 3.70 2.66 -20.80
N LEU A 119 2.68 2.07 -20.19
CA LEU A 119 2.59 0.61 -20.01
C LEU A 119 2.60 -0.11 -21.37
N ALA A 120 1.85 0.39 -22.35
CA ALA A 120 1.83 -0.18 -23.69
C ALA A 120 3.21 -0.10 -24.38
N SER A 121 3.93 1.03 -24.27
CA SER A 121 5.29 1.18 -24.83
C SER A 121 6.31 0.27 -24.15
N GLU A 122 6.10 -0.09 -22.89
CA GLU A 122 6.89 -1.04 -22.12
C GLU A 122 6.46 -2.50 -22.31
N GLN A 123 5.47 -2.76 -23.18
CA GLN A 123 4.84 -4.09 -23.36
C GLN A 123 4.31 -4.68 -22.05
N ARG A 124 3.82 -3.82 -21.18
CA ARG A 124 3.23 -4.18 -19.88
C ARG A 124 1.72 -4.04 -19.93
N GLN A 125 1.03 -5.01 -19.37
CA GLN A 125 -0.42 -4.97 -19.25
C GLN A 125 -0.84 -4.08 -18.08
N ALA A 126 -1.81 -3.20 -18.34
CA ALA A 126 -2.47 -2.48 -17.26
C ALA A 126 -3.45 -3.43 -16.56
N CYS A 127 -3.28 -3.59 -15.26
CA CYS A 127 -4.10 -4.45 -14.43
C CYS A 127 -4.70 -3.67 -13.25
N CYS A 128 -5.87 -4.11 -12.81
CA CYS A 128 -6.49 -3.58 -11.60
C CYS A 128 -5.58 -3.87 -10.39
N LEU A 129 -5.20 -2.83 -9.66
CA LEU A 129 -4.33 -2.96 -8.47
C LEU A 129 -4.93 -3.88 -7.41
N ASN A 130 -6.27 -3.99 -7.32
CA ASN A 130 -6.93 -4.82 -6.33
C ASN A 130 -7.03 -6.29 -6.73
N CYS A 131 -7.56 -6.59 -7.92
CA CYS A 131 -7.86 -7.96 -8.32
C CYS A 131 -6.96 -8.53 -9.42
N GLY A 132 -6.05 -7.73 -9.98
CA GLY A 132 -5.18 -8.18 -11.06
C GLY A 132 -5.82 -8.32 -12.42
N SER A 133 -7.16 -8.14 -12.55
CA SER A 133 -7.83 -8.25 -13.86
C SER A 133 -7.32 -7.20 -14.83
N ALA A 134 -7.23 -7.57 -16.10
CA ALA A 134 -6.88 -6.64 -17.17
C ALA A 134 -7.84 -5.45 -17.22
N ILE A 135 -7.28 -4.26 -17.44
CA ILE A 135 -8.06 -3.01 -17.51
C ILE A 135 -8.45 -2.75 -18.94
N THR A 136 -9.73 -2.44 -19.15
CA THR A 136 -10.26 -1.92 -20.42
C THR A 136 -10.04 -0.40 -20.47
N ALA A 137 -9.48 0.09 -21.55
CA ALA A 137 -9.25 1.52 -21.74
C ALA A 137 -10.58 2.32 -21.66
N GLY A 138 -10.52 3.48 -20.99
CA GLY A 138 -11.68 4.39 -20.86
C GLY A 138 -12.59 4.14 -19.66
N SER A 139 -12.31 3.13 -18.83
CA SER A 139 -13.05 2.90 -17.58
C SER A 139 -12.38 3.60 -16.41
N GLU A 140 -13.15 4.11 -15.47
CA GLU A 140 -12.66 4.64 -14.18
C GLU A 140 -12.66 3.58 -13.07
N ARG A 141 -13.38 2.49 -13.29
CA ARG A 141 -13.56 1.40 -12.33
C ARG A 141 -13.30 0.05 -12.99
N CYS A 142 -12.85 -0.90 -12.21
CA CYS A 142 -12.61 -2.26 -12.67
C CYS A 142 -13.93 -2.98 -12.93
N SER A 143 -14.09 -3.53 -14.11
CA SER A 143 -15.30 -4.29 -14.50
C SER A 143 -15.49 -5.59 -13.71
N HIS A 144 -14.41 -6.09 -13.07
CA HIS A 144 -14.43 -7.36 -12.32
C HIS A 144 -14.74 -7.16 -10.83
N CYS A 145 -14.10 -6.18 -10.15
CA CYS A 145 -14.24 -6.01 -8.70
C CYS A 145 -14.75 -4.63 -8.28
N ASP A 146 -15.15 -3.80 -9.23
CA ASP A 146 -15.65 -2.44 -9.04
C ASP A 146 -14.73 -1.47 -8.26
N SER A 147 -13.48 -1.86 -8.02
CA SER A 147 -12.49 -0.98 -7.41
C SER A 147 -12.09 0.15 -8.37
N PRO A 148 -11.75 1.34 -7.85
CA PRO A 148 -11.22 2.42 -8.69
C PRO A 148 -9.93 1.98 -9.39
N LEU A 149 -9.75 2.40 -10.63
CA LEU A 149 -8.54 2.14 -11.40
C LEU A 149 -7.45 3.12 -11.00
N VAL A 150 -6.49 2.62 -10.25
CA VAL A 150 -5.41 3.41 -9.66
C VAL A 150 -4.07 2.72 -9.87
N VAL A 151 -3.02 3.52 -9.81
CA VAL A 151 -1.63 3.06 -9.76
C VAL A 151 -0.96 3.59 -8.49
N ILE A 152 0.09 2.92 -8.05
CA ILE A 152 0.83 3.32 -6.86
C ILE A 152 1.51 4.67 -7.13
N ASP A 153 1.28 5.63 -6.24
CA ASP A 153 1.94 6.94 -6.25
C ASP A 153 3.28 6.81 -5.54
N MET A 154 4.35 6.60 -6.30
CA MET A 154 5.67 6.33 -5.76
C MET A 154 6.19 7.42 -4.82
N PRO A 155 6.13 8.73 -5.15
CA PRO A 155 6.56 9.77 -4.23
C PRO A 155 5.82 9.76 -2.89
N ARG A 156 4.51 9.55 -2.92
CA ARG A 156 3.71 9.49 -1.70
C ARG A 156 3.97 8.23 -0.89
N LEU A 157 4.11 7.09 -1.57
CA LEU A 157 4.49 5.84 -0.91
C LEU A 157 5.84 5.97 -0.23
N MET A 158 6.87 6.45 -0.93
CA MET A 158 8.20 6.65 -0.38
C MET A 158 8.21 7.63 0.79
N SER A 159 7.47 8.72 0.67
CA SER A 159 7.28 9.68 1.76
C SER A 159 6.63 9.02 2.99
N ALA A 160 5.65 8.15 2.78
CA ALA A 160 5.01 7.43 3.88
C ALA A 160 5.95 6.42 4.55
N LEU A 161 6.77 5.73 3.78
CA LEU A 161 7.72 4.75 4.31
C LEU A 161 8.89 5.41 5.04
N LEU A 162 9.52 6.44 4.44
CA LEU A 162 10.78 7.00 4.92
C LEU A 162 10.60 8.20 5.88
N ILE A 163 9.66 9.11 5.57
CA ILE A 163 9.48 10.34 6.34
C ILE A 163 8.57 10.13 7.54
N ARG A 164 7.58 9.26 7.42
CA ARG A 164 6.63 8.95 8.50
C ARG A 164 7.06 7.76 9.37
N HIS A 165 8.26 7.25 9.15
CA HIS A 165 8.82 6.26 10.06
C HIS A 165 9.08 6.90 11.45
N ALA A 166 9.07 6.08 12.52
CA ALA A 166 9.25 6.54 13.90
C ALA A 166 10.53 7.38 14.08
N GLU A 167 11.59 7.01 13.38
CA GLU A 167 12.81 7.81 13.21
C GLU A 167 13.00 8.08 11.72
N PRO A 168 12.67 9.29 11.24
CA PRO A 168 12.80 9.63 9.82
C PRO A 168 14.22 9.38 9.32
N LEU A 169 14.33 8.75 8.16
CA LEU A 169 15.63 8.55 7.54
C LEU A 169 16.25 9.91 7.19
N PRO A 170 17.53 10.12 7.51
CA PRO A 170 18.27 11.28 7.02
C PRO A 170 18.17 11.37 5.48
N ALA A 171 18.07 12.58 4.96
CA ALA A 171 17.83 12.82 3.53
C ALA A 171 18.94 12.23 2.63
N ASP A 172 20.17 12.15 3.11
CA ASP A 172 21.28 11.53 2.43
C ASP A 172 21.11 10.01 2.28
N ARG A 173 20.56 9.33 3.28
CA ARG A 173 20.25 7.90 3.21
C ARG A 173 19.05 7.58 2.32
N ALA A 174 18.05 8.45 2.31
CA ALA A 174 16.90 8.29 1.42
C ALA A 174 17.29 8.31 -0.07
N LYS A 175 18.39 9.00 -0.43
CA LYS A 175 18.93 9.02 -1.79
C LYS A 175 19.53 7.68 -2.25
N HIS A 176 19.86 6.79 -1.32
CA HIS A 176 20.42 5.47 -1.64
C HIS A 176 19.36 4.41 -1.94
N VAL A 177 18.07 4.76 -1.93
CA VAL A 177 17.03 3.84 -2.39
C VAL A 177 17.16 3.69 -3.89
N ALA A 178 17.70 2.56 -4.32
CA ALA A 178 17.92 2.28 -5.73
C ALA A 178 16.60 2.07 -6.48
N TRP A 179 16.24 3.05 -7.27
CA TRP A 179 15.14 2.98 -8.20
C TRP A 179 15.64 3.45 -9.57
N HIS A 180 15.33 2.71 -10.61
CA HIS A 180 15.86 3.01 -11.95
C HIS A 180 14.73 3.19 -12.96
N CYS A 181 14.92 4.13 -13.87
CA CYS A 181 14.03 4.36 -14.98
C CYS A 181 14.00 3.14 -15.91
N ARG A 182 12.82 2.63 -16.21
CA ARG A 182 12.67 1.51 -17.15
C ARG A 182 13.02 1.90 -18.59
N GLY A 183 12.86 3.19 -18.95
CA GLY A 183 13.15 3.66 -20.31
C GLY A 183 14.63 3.86 -20.60
N CYS A 184 15.43 4.35 -19.63
CA CYS A 184 16.85 4.71 -19.90
C CYS A 184 17.84 4.21 -18.84
N GLY A 185 17.37 3.51 -17.80
CA GLY A 185 18.24 3.00 -16.73
C GLY A 185 18.76 4.07 -15.75
N ALA A 186 18.47 5.37 -15.95
CA ALA A 186 18.92 6.41 -15.04
C ALA A 186 18.34 6.22 -13.63
N ALA A 187 19.15 6.55 -12.62
CA ALA A 187 18.68 6.53 -11.23
C ALA A 187 17.57 7.56 -11.05
N LEU A 188 16.52 7.15 -10.32
CA LEU A 188 15.39 7.99 -9.98
C LEU A 188 15.38 8.26 -8.48
N GLU A 189 14.98 9.48 -8.12
CA GLU A 189 14.68 9.83 -6.73
C GLU A 189 13.19 9.51 -6.43
N PRO A 190 12.89 8.37 -5.80
CA PRO A 190 11.52 7.88 -5.71
C PRO A 190 10.61 8.76 -4.85
N THR A 191 11.18 9.66 -4.03
CA THR A 191 10.42 10.60 -3.19
C THR A 191 9.92 11.84 -3.93
N ARG A 192 10.44 12.13 -5.13
CA ARG A 192 10.20 13.41 -5.81
C ARG A 192 9.48 13.29 -7.14
N THR A 193 9.75 12.25 -7.91
CA THR A 193 9.36 12.26 -9.32
C THR A 193 8.47 11.10 -9.72
N ILE A 194 7.43 11.42 -10.50
CA ILE A 194 6.63 10.45 -11.26
C ILE A 194 7.10 10.35 -12.71
N ARG A 195 8.16 11.09 -13.08
CA ARG A 195 8.73 11.15 -14.42
C ARG A 195 10.25 11.19 -14.32
N CYS A 196 10.92 10.43 -15.16
CA CYS A 196 12.37 10.47 -15.27
C CYS A 196 12.84 11.84 -15.76
N GLU A 197 13.75 12.49 -15.04
CA GLU A 197 14.29 13.79 -15.40
C GLU A 197 15.19 13.69 -16.66
N HIS A 198 15.77 12.51 -16.93
CA HIS A 198 16.69 12.31 -18.03
C HIS A 198 15.96 12.04 -19.37
N CYS A 199 15.01 11.11 -19.40
CA CYS A 199 14.32 10.73 -20.65
C CYS A 199 12.82 11.04 -20.65
N HIS A 200 12.31 11.67 -19.59
CA HIS A 200 10.92 12.05 -19.39
C HIS A 200 9.94 10.88 -19.38
N HIS A 201 10.44 9.65 -19.30
CA HIS A 201 9.60 8.46 -19.17
C HIS A 201 8.84 8.46 -17.86
N GLN A 202 7.57 8.10 -17.90
CA GLN A 202 6.72 8.14 -16.71
C GLN A 202 6.94 6.90 -15.85
N VAL A 203 6.98 7.09 -14.54
CA VAL A 203 7.05 6.00 -13.56
C VAL A 203 5.63 5.50 -13.28
N VAL A 204 5.33 4.28 -13.72
CA VAL A 204 4.02 3.67 -13.54
C VAL A 204 4.19 2.33 -12.81
N VAL A 205 3.54 2.19 -11.65
CA VAL A 205 3.56 0.98 -10.82
C VAL A 205 2.13 0.47 -10.66
N PRO A 206 1.67 -0.40 -11.58
CA PRO A 206 0.29 -0.87 -11.62
C PRO A 206 0.03 -2.08 -10.72
N SER A 207 1.05 -2.69 -10.11
CA SER A 207 0.88 -3.88 -9.30
C SER A 207 1.77 -3.88 -8.06
N PHE A 208 1.35 -4.61 -7.01
CA PHE A 208 2.12 -4.77 -5.78
C PHE A 208 3.44 -5.52 -6.00
N VAL A 209 3.48 -6.48 -6.94
CA VAL A 209 4.67 -7.30 -7.21
C VAL A 209 5.85 -6.44 -7.63
N GLU A 210 5.58 -5.34 -8.35
CA GLU A 210 6.61 -4.43 -8.81
C GLU A 210 7.28 -3.61 -7.70
N LEU A 211 6.72 -3.61 -6.51
CA LEU A 211 7.33 -2.98 -5.34
C LEU A 211 8.46 -3.81 -4.73
N THR A 212 8.63 -5.09 -5.11
CA THR A 212 9.62 -5.98 -4.49
C THR A 212 11.02 -5.37 -4.39
N PRO A 213 11.64 -4.89 -5.49
CA PRO A 213 12.99 -4.33 -5.40
C PRO A 213 13.08 -3.11 -4.48
N LEU A 214 12.01 -2.30 -4.46
CA LEU A 214 11.94 -1.13 -3.60
C LEU A 214 11.87 -1.53 -2.13
N LEU A 215 10.97 -2.44 -1.78
CA LEU A 215 10.79 -2.88 -0.41
C LEU A 215 12.05 -3.60 0.12
N ASP A 216 12.75 -4.35 -0.74
CA ASP A 216 14.01 -5.02 -0.40
C ASP A 216 15.12 -4.01 -0.07
N THR A 217 15.10 -2.84 -0.69
CA THR A 217 16.05 -1.76 -0.40
C THR A 217 15.65 -0.95 0.84
N VAL A 218 14.37 -0.63 0.97
CA VAL A 218 13.85 0.26 2.02
C VAL A 218 13.82 -0.42 3.38
N GLU A 219 13.38 -1.67 3.46
CA GLU A 219 13.20 -2.36 4.73
C GLU A 219 14.48 -2.42 5.59
N PRO A 220 15.65 -2.81 5.07
CA PRO A 220 16.89 -2.79 5.84
C PRO A 220 17.27 -1.39 6.34
N LEU A 221 17.02 -0.36 5.54
CA LEU A 221 17.29 1.03 5.93
C LEU A 221 16.43 1.46 7.12
N LEU A 222 15.12 1.15 7.08
CA LEU A 222 14.21 1.46 8.17
C LEU A 222 14.55 0.69 9.45
N ARG A 223 14.92 -0.58 9.32
CA ARG A 223 15.36 -1.39 10.49
C ARG A 223 16.65 -0.88 11.12
N ALA A 224 17.57 -0.33 10.33
CA ALA A 224 18.81 0.21 10.83
C ALA A 224 18.65 1.52 11.62
N THR A 225 17.51 2.22 11.45
CA THR A 225 17.20 3.46 12.18
C THR A 225 16.49 3.23 13.52
N LEU A 226 15.99 2.02 13.77
CA LEU A 226 15.35 1.73 15.05
C LEU A 226 16.40 1.77 16.19
N PRO A 227 16.07 2.37 17.34
CA PRO A 227 16.94 2.31 18.52
C PRO A 227 17.22 0.85 18.83
N ARG A 228 18.50 0.49 19.02
CA ARG A 228 18.84 -0.82 19.56
C ARG A 228 18.17 -0.94 20.91
N ALA A 229 17.24 -1.90 21.05
CA ALA A 229 16.66 -2.22 22.34
C ALA A 229 17.80 -2.31 23.36
N ALA A 230 17.75 -1.51 24.44
CA ALA A 230 18.74 -1.55 25.50
C ALA A 230 18.85 -3.01 25.94
N ARG A 231 20.04 -3.61 25.79
CA ARG A 231 20.29 -4.95 26.30
C ARG A 231 19.98 -4.92 27.80
N PRO A 232 19.15 -5.85 28.30
CA PRO A 232 18.96 -5.92 29.74
C PRO A 232 20.37 -5.98 30.36
N HIS A 233 20.64 -5.08 31.27
CA HIS A 233 21.89 -5.12 32.06
C HIS A 233 21.90 -6.49 32.70
N GLY A 234 22.87 -7.31 32.28
CA GLY A 234 23.13 -8.58 32.92
C GLY A 234 23.44 -8.28 34.38
N ASP A 235 22.64 -8.83 35.27
CA ASP A 235 22.92 -8.90 36.68
C ASP A 235 24.32 -9.46 36.84
N LYS A 236 25.23 -8.61 37.32
CA LYS A 236 26.48 -9.08 37.87
C LYS A 236 26.16 -9.60 39.26
N LEU A 237 26.17 -10.92 39.42
CA LEU A 237 26.38 -11.61 40.68
C LEU A 237 27.78 -11.33 41.17
#